data_093080d7f072a65e137a44ee8611c4ed
#
_entry.id   093080d7f072a65e137a44ee8611c4ed
#
_cell.length_a   1.000
_cell.length_b   1.000
_cell.length_c   1.000
_cell.angle_alpha   90.00
_cell.angle_beta   90.00
_cell.angle_gamma   90.00
#
_symmetry.space_group_name_H-M   'P 1'
#
loop_
_entity.id
_entity.type
_entity.pdbx_description
1 polymer ?
#
loop_
_entity_poly.entity_id
_entity_poly.type
_entity_poly.pdbx_seq_one_letter_code
_entity_poly.pdbx_strand_id
1 'polypeptide(L)'
;MDITGKKGDTYMVNAWGMGTSLPETDNDKKRRFGTEVRFIGTDGKADIHYTNFSPDIMDWQFLSDVYVAKKDYTSIEVAYTYCHNANIAYFDGLALYKENFGCSYTYDDENNLISVKDLQEQVTKFEYNSKSDMTGITDAKGNSFKYEYDNEETTRNVVKGTSAQNVVYRFTYDSAGNVLKSGCVDPKVPDTGTW
;
A
#
# COMPACT_ATOMS: atom_id res chain seq x y z
N MET A 1 -4.26 26.17 -7.73
CA MET A 1 -5.20 25.68 -6.68
C MET A 1 -4.36 25.33 -5.47
N ASP A 2 -4.61 25.98 -4.34
CA ASP A 2 -3.84 25.74 -3.12
C ASP A 2 -4.31 24.41 -2.52
N ILE A 3 -3.56 23.36 -2.79
CA ILE A 3 -3.80 22.01 -2.29
C ILE A 3 -2.79 21.75 -1.19
N THR A 4 -3.22 21.82 0.06
CA THR A 4 -2.39 21.45 1.21
C THR A 4 -2.43 19.96 1.47
N GLY A 5 -1.34 19.40 1.95
CA GLY A 5 -1.28 17.98 2.30
C GLY A 5 -0.09 17.61 3.17
N LYS A 6 0.10 16.31 3.35
CA LYS A 6 1.03 15.72 4.29
C LYS A 6 2.11 14.90 3.60
N LYS A 7 3.23 14.75 4.28
CA LYS A 7 4.22 13.73 3.92
C LYS A 7 3.54 12.35 3.79
N GLY A 8 3.82 11.67 2.70
CA GLY A 8 3.23 10.36 2.39
C GLY A 8 1.98 10.44 1.49
N ASP A 9 1.41 11.62 1.27
CA ASP A 9 0.36 11.77 0.25
C ASP A 9 0.89 11.32 -1.11
N THR A 10 0.08 10.52 -1.80
CA THR A 10 0.44 9.91 -3.07
C THR A 10 -0.40 10.50 -4.20
N TYR A 11 0.25 10.80 -5.30
CA TYR A 11 -0.38 11.36 -6.49
C TYR A 11 0.04 10.58 -7.72
N MET A 12 -0.92 10.32 -8.61
CA MET A 12 -0.67 9.81 -9.94
C MET A 12 -0.74 10.97 -10.94
N VAL A 13 0.30 11.13 -11.74
CA VAL A 13 0.35 12.03 -12.88
C VAL A 13 0.14 11.24 -14.16
N ASN A 14 -0.73 11.73 -15.05
CA ASN A 14 -0.92 11.22 -16.38
C ASN A 14 -0.68 12.34 -17.40
N ALA A 15 -0.06 12.00 -18.54
CA ALA A 15 0.20 12.96 -19.59
C ALA A 15 0.38 12.27 -20.94
N TRP A 16 0.08 12.99 -22.00
CA TRP A 16 0.44 12.62 -23.36
C TRP A 16 1.50 13.56 -23.89
N GLY A 17 2.45 13.03 -24.65
CA GLY A 17 3.49 13.80 -25.33
C GLY A 17 3.90 13.17 -26.64
N MET A 18 4.29 14.02 -27.59
CA MET A 18 4.79 13.62 -28.89
C MET A 18 5.95 14.53 -29.28
N GLY A 19 6.96 13.98 -29.87
CA GLY A 19 8.10 14.72 -30.38
C GLY A 19 9.42 14.01 -30.12
N THR A 20 10.47 14.56 -30.68
CA THR A 20 11.84 14.04 -30.52
C THR A 20 12.62 14.99 -29.65
N SER A 21 13.12 14.52 -28.53
CA SER A 21 13.98 15.30 -27.66
C SER A 21 15.41 15.24 -28.15
N LEU A 22 15.76 16.15 -29.02
CA LEU A 22 17.14 16.34 -29.46
C LEU A 22 17.88 17.35 -28.57
N PRO A 23 19.13 17.12 -28.18
CA PRO A 23 19.87 18.08 -27.38
C PRO A 23 20.09 19.41 -28.17
N GLU A 24 19.84 20.52 -27.48
CA GLU A 24 20.15 21.86 -28.02
C GLU A 24 21.67 22.15 -27.98
N THR A 25 22.32 21.61 -26.94
CA THR A 25 23.78 21.70 -26.71
C THR A 25 24.24 20.46 -25.98
N ASP A 26 25.53 20.30 -25.70
CA ASP A 26 26.14 19.19 -24.94
C ASP A 26 25.66 19.08 -23.49
N ASN A 27 24.53 19.68 -23.15
CA ASN A 27 24.00 19.75 -21.76
C ASN A 27 22.94 18.70 -21.48
N ASP A 28 23.19 17.44 -21.80
CA ASP A 28 22.29 16.30 -21.62
C ASP A 28 21.75 16.16 -20.20
N LYS A 29 22.52 16.57 -19.19
CA LYS A 29 22.13 16.43 -17.77
C LYS A 29 20.92 17.29 -17.36
N LYS A 30 20.58 18.31 -18.16
CA LYS A 30 19.46 19.23 -17.88
C LYS A 30 18.32 19.10 -18.87
N ARG A 31 18.46 18.23 -19.86
CA ARG A 31 17.42 18.00 -20.85
C ARG A 31 16.18 17.41 -20.20
N ARG A 32 15.02 17.96 -20.54
CA ARG A 32 13.71 17.49 -20.09
C ARG A 32 12.75 17.43 -21.28
N PHE A 33 12.04 16.32 -21.36
CA PHE A 33 10.89 16.13 -22.26
C PHE A 33 9.88 15.27 -21.50
N GLY A 34 8.98 15.90 -20.77
CA GLY A 34 8.10 15.15 -19.86
C GLY A 34 7.24 16.01 -18.97
N THR A 35 7.04 15.54 -17.77
CA THR A 35 6.26 16.20 -16.72
C THR A 35 7.13 16.54 -15.52
N GLU A 36 6.73 17.58 -14.81
CA GLU A 36 7.29 17.99 -13.54
C GLU A 36 6.16 18.22 -12.54
N VAL A 37 6.31 17.64 -11.35
CA VAL A 37 5.42 17.89 -10.20
C VAL A 37 6.26 18.41 -9.04
N ARG A 38 5.85 19.52 -8.44
CA ARG A 38 6.50 20.17 -7.30
C ARG A 38 5.56 20.23 -6.13
N PHE A 39 5.94 19.63 -5.01
CA PHE A 39 5.27 19.84 -3.74
C PHE A 39 5.98 20.97 -2.98
N ILE A 40 5.31 22.11 -2.86
CA ILE A 40 5.87 23.28 -2.18
C ILE A 40 5.64 23.13 -0.68
N GLY A 41 6.71 22.96 0.07
CA GLY A 41 6.66 22.77 1.51
C GLY A 41 6.32 24.05 2.27
N THR A 42 5.99 23.92 3.54
CA THR A 42 5.77 25.06 4.47
C THR A 42 7.01 25.94 4.63
N ASP A 43 8.19 25.41 4.28
CA ASP A 43 9.47 26.13 4.26
C ASP A 43 9.73 26.87 2.95
N GLY A 44 8.77 26.87 2.03
CA GLY A 44 8.87 27.47 0.70
C GLY A 44 9.77 26.68 -0.29
N LYS A 45 10.34 25.55 0.12
CA LYS A 45 11.17 24.74 -0.76
C LYS A 45 10.34 23.69 -1.48
N ALA A 46 10.66 23.44 -2.73
CA ALA A 46 10.01 22.41 -3.53
C ALA A 46 10.64 21.02 -3.33
N ASP A 47 9.82 19.99 -3.20
CA ASP A 47 10.16 18.61 -3.47
C ASP A 47 9.76 18.34 -4.92
N ILE A 48 10.74 18.08 -5.80
CA ILE A 48 10.53 18.08 -7.25
C ILE A 48 10.67 16.67 -7.81
N HIS A 49 9.70 16.28 -8.62
CA HIS A 49 9.67 15.01 -9.32
C HIS A 49 9.58 15.23 -10.82
N TYR A 50 10.36 14.45 -11.57
CA TYR A 50 10.38 14.49 -13.04
C TYR A 50 10.14 13.12 -13.62
N THR A 51 9.32 13.06 -14.67
CA THR A 51 9.19 11.85 -15.49
C THR A 51 9.26 12.25 -16.95
N ASN A 52 10.11 11.58 -17.72
CA ASN A 52 10.36 11.92 -19.11
C ASN A 52 9.67 10.94 -20.06
N PHE A 53 9.20 11.45 -21.20
CA PHE A 53 8.88 10.65 -22.37
C PHE A 53 10.16 10.09 -22.99
N SER A 54 10.04 9.03 -23.77
CA SER A 54 11.15 8.53 -24.57
C SER A 54 11.51 9.53 -25.67
N PRO A 55 12.79 9.94 -25.80
CA PRO A 55 13.21 10.83 -26.85
C PRO A 55 13.23 10.18 -28.24
N ASP A 56 13.19 8.85 -28.30
CA ASP A 56 13.36 8.08 -29.54
C ASP A 56 12.02 7.71 -30.21
N ILE A 57 10.90 7.99 -29.54
CA ILE A 57 9.56 7.71 -30.05
C ILE A 57 8.95 9.01 -30.60
N MET A 58 8.69 9.04 -31.92
CA MET A 58 8.15 10.21 -32.61
C MET A 58 6.63 10.26 -32.69
N ASP A 59 5.96 9.31 -32.07
CA ASP A 59 4.49 9.22 -31.99
C ASP A 59 4.00 9.62 -30.60
N TRP A 60 2.66 9.72 -30.44
CA TRP A 60 2.05 9.99 -29.16
C TRP A 60 2.40 8.91 -28.14
N GLN A 61 2.91 9.34 -27.01
CA GLN A 61 3.26 8.49 -25.86
C GLN A 61 2.35 8.85 -24.68
N PHE A 62 1.86 7.84 -24.00
CA PHE A 62 1.20 8.01 -22.70
C PHE A 62 2.22 7.80 -21.59
N LEU A 63 2.27 8.76 -20.68
CA LEU A 63 3.06 8.69 -19.46
C LEU A 63 2.11 8.59 -18.27
N SER A 64 2.40 7.66 -17.37
CA SER A 64 1.74 7.55 -16.07
C SER A 64 2.81 7.24 -15.02
N ASP A 65 2.83 8.01 -13.95
CA ASP A 65 3.79 7.82 -12.86
C ASP A 65 3.19 8.21 -11.51
N VAL A 66 3.80 7.72 -10.43
CA VAL A 66 3.31 7.89 -9.06
C VAL A 66 4.34 8.64 -8.24
N TYR A 67 3.92 9.73 -7.61
CA TYR A 67 4.78 10.56 -6.77
C TYR A 67 4.27 10.56 -5.33
N VAL A 68 5.20 10.42 -4.39
CA VAL A 68 4.92 10.46 -2.96
C VAL A 68 5.58 11.71 -2.36
N ALA A 69 4.78 12.55 -1.72
CA ALA A 69 5.28 13.76 -1.07
C ALA A 69 6.24 13.38 0.10
N LYS A 70 7.47 13.90 0.05
CA LYS A 70 8.50 13.61 1.06
C LYS A 70 8.38 14.49 2.31
N LYS A 71 7.54 15.53 2.27
CA LYS A 71 7.28 16.46 3.36
C LYS A 71 5.86 17.02 3.29
N ASP A 72 5.39 17.67 4.36
CA ASP A 72 4.15 18.45 4.34
C ASP A 72 4.25 19.59 3.34
N TYR A 73 3.18 19.89 2.64
CA TYR A 73 3.16 20.90 1.58
C TYR A 73 1.92 21.78 1.63
N THR A 74 2.03 22.99 1.07
CA THR A 74 0.98 24.00 1.01
C THR A 74 0.41 24.22 -0.37
N SER A 75 1.11 23.76 -1.42
CA SER A 75 0.62 23.78 -2.79
C SER A 75 1.34 22.74 -3.65
N ILE A 76 0.71 22.42 -4.78
CA ILE A 76 1.29 21.55 -5.81
C ILE A 76 1.31 22.32 -7.13
N GLU A 77 2.47 22.31 -7.78
CA GLU A 77 2.64 22.79 -9.14
C GLU A 77 2.84 21.60 -10.07
N VAL A 78 2.13 21.60 -11.19
CA VAL A 78 2.23 20.55 -12.22
C VAL A 78 2.48 21.22 -13.56
N ALA A 79 3.46 20.73 -14.30
CA ALA A 79 3.84 21.31 -15.58
C ALA A 79 4.32 20.25 -16.57
N TYR A 80 4.17 20.57 -17.85
CA TYR A 80 5.00 19.98 -18.88
C TYR A 80 6.38 20.66 -18.88
N THR A 81 7.40 19.88 -19.13
CA THR A 81 8.77 20.39 -19.25
C THR A 81 9.36 20.01 -20.60
N TYR A 82 9.88 21.01 -21.28
CA TYR A 82 10.63 20.84 -22.53
C TYR A 82 11.81 21.80 -22.53
N CYS A 83 12.92 21.34 -21.96
CA CYS A 83 14.08 22.17 -21.69
C CYS A 83 15.31 21.59 -22.37
N HIS A 84 16.17 22.48 -22.93
CA HIS A 84 17.41 22.12 -23.61
C HIS A 84 17.20 21.13 -24.78
N ASN A 85 16.14 21.36 -25.54
CA ASN A 85 15.80 20.61 -26.75
C ASN A 85 15.67 21.52 -27.94
N ALA A 86 16.12 21.07 -29.11
CA ALA A 86 16.21 21.84 -30.34
C ALA A 86 15.03 21.66 -31.31
N ASN A 87 14.09 20.79 -31.03
CA ASN A 87 12.93 20.50 -31.88
C ASN A 87 11.61 20.92 -31.22
N ILE A 88 10.49 20.50 -31.80
CA ILE A 88 9.13 20.79 -31.31
C ILE A 88 8.56 19.55 -30.60
N ALA A 89 7.93 19.79 -29.45
CA ALA A 89 7.11 18.78 -28.78
C ALA A 89 5.67 19.25 -28.67
N TYR A 90 4.76 18.28 -28.62
CA TYR A 90 3.33 18.47 -28.42
C TYR A 90 2.92 17.74 -27.14
N PHE A 91 2.03 18.33 -26.38
CA PHE A 91 1.56 17.80 -25.12
C PHE A 91 0.05 17.88 -25.02
N ASP A 92 -0.55 16.91 -24.35
CA ASP A 92 -1.99 16.85 -24.08
C ASP A 92 -2.29 16.06 -22.82
N GLY A 93 -3.50 16.27 -22.26
CA GLY A 93 -4.09 15.44 -21.23
C GLY A 93 -3.33 15.41 -19.90
N LEU A 94 -2.62 16.51 -19.52
CA LEU A 94 -1.97 16.58 -18.21
C LEU A 94 -3.02 16.52 -17.10
N ALA A 95 -2.92 15.50 -16.25
CA ALA A 95 -3.80 15.29 -15.13
C ALA A 95 -3.02 14.85 -13.90
N LEU A 96 -3.43 15.32 -12.73
CA LEU A 96 -2.90 14.90 -11.44
C LEU A 96 -4.06 14.46 -10.56
N TYR A 97 -3.96 13.24 -10.06
CA TYR A 97 -4.95 12.66 -9.16
C TYR A 97 -4.31 12.39 -7.82
N LYS A 98 -4.96 12.84 -6.73
CA LYS A 98 -4.59 12.35 -5.40
C LYS A 98 -5.06 10.93 -5.27
N GLU A 99 -4.14 10.02 -5.04
CA GLU A 99 -4.40 8.61 -4.88
C GLU A 99 -4.28 8.24 -3.40
N ASN A 100 -5.32 7.64 -2.89
CA ASN A 100 -5.25 6.91 -1.63
C ASN A 100 -4.92 5.46 -1.97
N PHE A 101 -3.70 5.21 -2.43
CA PHE A 101 -3.27 3.86 -2.71
C PHE A 101 -3.14 3.05 -1.46
N GLY A 102 -3.86 1.96 -1.47
CA GLY A 102 -3.60 0.87 -0.61
C GLY A 102 -4.09 1.04 0.82
N CYS A 103 -3.74 0.06 1.57
CA CYS A 103 -3.92 -0.02 3.00
C CYS A 103 -2.72 0.58 3.71
N SER A 104 -2.91 1.14 4.89
CA SER A 104 -1.79 1.38 5.80
C SER A 104 -1.62 0.18 6.72
N TYR A 105 -0.36 -0.12 7.02
CA TYR A 105 0.03 -1.28 7.81
C TYR A 105 0.78 -0.82 9.04
N THR A 106 0.51 -1.44 10.18
CA THR A 106 1.24 -1.18 11.43
C THR A 106 1.82 -2.48 11.94
N TYR A 107 3.04 -2.43 12.43
CA TYR A 107 3.78 -3.57 12.94
C TYR A 107 4.20 -3.33 14.38
N ASP A 108 4.37 -4.41 15.16
CA ASP A 108 4.99 -4.37 16.48
C ASP A 108 6.54 -4.40 16.38
N ASP A 109 7.19 -4.42 17.53
CA ASP A 109 8.66 -4.43 17.61
C ASP A 109 9.26 -5.77 17.13
N GLU A 110 8.50 -6.84 17.10
CA GLU A 110 8.85 -8.16 16.56
C GLU A 110 8.57 -8.30 15.06
N ASN A 111 8.10 -7.22 14.39
CA ASN A 111 7.67 -7.15 12.99
C ASN A 111 6.42 -7.97 12.66
N ASN A 112 5.57 -8.28 13.62
CA ASN A 112 4.25 -8.84 13.35
C ASN A 112 3.31 -7.73 12.86
N LEU A 113 2.47 -8.02 11.85
CA LEU A 113 1.44 -7.10 11.35
C LEU A 113 0.30 -6.98 12.36
N ILE A 114 0.21 -5.87 13.10
CA ILE A 114 -0.82 -5.68 14.14
C ILE A 114 -2.07 -4.94 13.66
N SER A 115 -1.99 -4.20 12.55
CA SER A 115 -3.20 -3.63 11.94
C SER A 115 -3.06 -3.36 10.45
N VAL A 116 -4.20 -3.43 9.77
CA VAL A 116 -4.39 -2.97 8.38
C VAL A 116 -5.55 -1.99 8.37
N LYS A 117 -5.34 -0.79 7.85
CA LYS A 117 -6.40 0.20 7.63
C LYS A 117 -6.61 0.37 6.13
N ASP A 118 -7.85 0.19 5.67
CA ASP A 118 -8.21 0.29 4.26
C ASP A 118 -8.51 1.74 3.82
N LEU A 119 -8.87 1.92 2.54
CA LEU A 119 -9.19 3.23 1.95
C LEU A 119 -10.42 3.90 2.57
N GLN A 120 -11.31 3.14 3.19
CA GLN A 120 -12.49 3.64 3.91
C GLN A 120 -12.22 3.90 5.39
N GLU A 121 -10.93 3.95 5.80
CA GLU A 121 -10.50 4.13 7.19
C GLU A 121 -10.91 2.98 8.12
N GLN A 122 -11.35 1.83 7.58
CA GLN A 122 -11.73 0.67 8.36
C GLN A 122 -10.48 -0.09 8.80
N VAL A 123 -10.43 -0.49 10.05
CA VAL A 123 -9.25 -1.11 10.65
C VAL A 123 -9.51 -2.57 10.99
N THR A 124 -8.73 -3.46 10.43
CA THR A 124 -8.59 -4.86 10.87
C THR A 124 -7.38 -4.96 11.78
N LYS A 125 -7.53 -5.61 12.93
CA LYS A 125 -6.47 -5.80 13.93
C LYS A 125 -6.08 -7.26 14.06
N PHE A 126 -4.80 -7.50 14.35
CA PHE A 126 -4.22 -8.82 14.55
C PHE A 126 -3.54 -8.86 15.91
N GLU A 127 -3.68 -9.98 16.61
CA GLU A 127 -3.07 -10.25 17.92
C GLU A 127 -2.13 -11.45 17.80
N TYR A 128 -1.03 -11.43 18.54
CA TYR A 128 -0.01 -12.47 18.50
C TYR A 128 0.38 -12.88 19.91
N ASN A 129 0.89 -14.08 20.05
CA ASN A 129 1.55 -14.53 21.27
C ASN A 129 3.05 -14.18 21.25
N SER A 130 3.77 -14.50 22.32
CA SER A 130 5.23 -14.25 22.44
C SER A 130 6.09 -15.05 21.46
N LYS A 131 5.50 -15.97 20.71
CA LYS A 131 6.18 -16.76 19.65
C LYS A 131 5.84 -16.26 18.24
N SER A 132 5.15 -15.11 18.12
CA SER A 132 4.62 -14.56 16.87
C SER A 132 3.59 -15.45 16.17
N ASP A 133 2.86 -16.31 16.90
CA ASP A 133 1.69 -16.98 16.37
C ASP A 133 0.47 -16.06 16.48
N MET A 134 -0.30 -15.93 15.42
CA MET A 134 -1.49 -15.09 15.42
C MET A 134 -2.59 -15.69 16.30
N THR A 135 -2.91 -15.02 17.39
CA THR A 135 -3.93 -15.45 18.37
C THR A 135 -5.30 -14.83 18.14
N GLY A 136 -5.39 -13.79 17.33
CA GLY A 136 -6.66 -13.13 17.05
C GLY A 136 -6.64 -12.28 15.79
N ILE A 137 -7.83 -12.16 15.20
CA ILE A 137 -8.14 -11.20 14.16
C ILE A 137 -9.47 -10.54 14.49
N THR A 138 -9.52 -9.21 14.42
CA THR A 138 -10.74 -8.42 14.67
C THR A 138 -10.99 -7.51 13.48
N ASP A 139 -12.17 -7.63 12.88
CA ASP A 139 -12.60 -6.79 11.77
C ASP A 139 -12.98 -5.37 12.23
N ALA A 140 -13.21 -4.47 11.28
CA ALA A 140 -13.59 -3.09 11.55
C ALA A 140 -14.96 -2.93 12.23
N LYS A 141 -15.80 -3.97 12.21
CA LYS A 141 -17.10 -4.02 12.90
C LYS A 141 -17.00 -4.55 14.32
N GLY A 142 -15.79 -4.97 14.75
CA GLY A 142 -15.54 -5.54 16.05
C GLY A 142 -15.81 -7.05 16.16
N ASN A 143 -16.08 -7.74 15.04
CA ASN A 143 -16.15 -9.19 15.05
C ASN A 143 -14.75 -9.77 15.20
N SER A 144 -14.58 -10.67 16.15
CA SER A 144 -13.29 -11.26 16.48
C SER A 144 -13.29 -12.77 16.26
N PHE A 145 -12.22 -13.28 15.68
CA PHE A 145 -11.90 -14.69 15.63
C PHE A 145 -10.62 -14.93 16.41
N LYS A 146 -10.61 -15.91 17.34
CA LYS A 146 -9.47 -16.24 18.19
C LYS A 146 -8.93 -17.62 17.87
N TYR A 147 -7.61 -17.77 18.02
CA TYR A 147 -6.88 -19.01 17.77
C TYR A 147 -6.14 -19.44 19.03
N GLU A 148 -6.18 -20.74 19.33
CA GLU A 148 -5.36 -21.39 20.36
C GLU A 148 -4.49 -22.44 19.67
N TYR A 149 -3.24 -22.53 20.10
CA TYR A 149 -2.24 -23.43 19.54
C TYR A 149 -1.95 -24.56 20.50
N ASP A 150 -1.41 -25.69 20.00
CA ASP A 150 -0.85 -26.72 20.85
C ASP A 150 0.37 -26.16 21.63
N ASN A 151 0.76 -26.84 22.69
CA ASN A 151 1.92 -26.44 23.50
C ASN A 151 3.23 -27.06 22.98
N GLU A 152 3.20 -27.70 21.84
CA GLU A 152 4.38 -28.32 21.22
C GLU A 152 5.29 -27.26 20.63
N GLU A 153 6.55 -27.24 21.04
CA GLU A 153 7.51 -26.22 20.56
C GLU A 153 7.81 -26.34 19.06
N THR A 154 7.55 -27.50 18.46
CA THR A 154 7.96 -27.83 17.08
C THR A 154 6.82 -27.77 16.08
N THR A 155 5.58 -28.01 16.49
CA THR A 155 4.44 -28.14 15.55
C THR A 155 3.61 -26.88 15.42
N ARG A 156 3.38 -26.13 16.51
CA ARG A 156 2.64 -24.87 16.54
C ARG A 156 1.30 -24.96 15.77
N ASN A 157 0.58 -26.06 15.93
CA ASN A 157 -0.69 -26.28 15.23
C ASN A 157 -1.84 -25.53 15.92
N VAL A 158 -2.77 -24.99 15.16
CA VAL A 158 -4.02 -24.42 15.70
C VAL A 158 -4.91 -25.53 16.17
N VAL A 159 -5.12 -25.66 17.49
CA VAL A 159 -5.99 -26.70 18.05
C VAL A 159 -7.42 -26.22 18.30
N LYS A 160 -7.62 -24.90 18.38
CA LYS A 160 -8.94 -24.32 18.57
C LYS A 160 -9.07 -22.97 17.88
N GLY A 161 -10.23 -22.73 17.27
CA GLY A 161 -10.68 -21.44 16.77
C GLY A 161 -12.00 -21.06 17.43
N THR A 162 -12.18 -19.76 17.75
CA THR A 162 -13.44 -19.28 18.32
C THR A 162 -13.92 -18.05 17.54
N SER A 163 -15.11 -18.13 16.95
CA SER A 163 -15.69 -17.02 16.19
C SER A 163 -16.29 -15.94 17.09
N ALA A 164 -16.64 -14.80 16.51
CA ALA A 164 -17.34 -13.70 17.19
C ALA A 164 -18.71 -14.11 17.79
N GLN A 165 -19.34 -15.15 17.25
CA GLN A 165 -20.57 -15.72 17.74
C GLN A 165 -20.36 -16.85 18.80
N ASN A 166 -19.11 -17.00 19.28
CA ASN A 166 -18.68 -18.05 20.20
C ASN A 166 -18.78 -19.47 19.62
N VAL A 167 -18.87 -19.61 18.31
CA VAL A 167 -18.77 -20.93 17.67
C VAL A 167 -17.32 -21.42 17.81
N VAL A 168 -17.16 -22.62 18.36
CA VAL A 168 -15.85 -23.22 18.59
C VAL A 168 -15.57 -24.28 17.56
N TYR A 169 -14.38 -24.14 16.94
CA TYR A 169 -13.80 -25.10 16.00
C TYR A 169 -12.62 -25.78 16.69
N ARG A 170 -12.51 -27.10 16.58
CA ARG A 170 -11.39 -27.87 17.13
C ARG A 170 -10.70 -28.69 16.06
N PHE A 171 -9.41 -28.88 16.22
CA PHE A 171 -8.56 -29.62 15.29
C PHE A 171 -7.64 -30.57 16.05
N THR A 172 -7.42 -31.76 15.49
CA THR A 172 -6.35 -32.68 15.92
C THR A 172 -5.49 -33.05 14.71
N TYR A 173 -4.25 -33.37 14.98
CA TYR A 173 -3.25 -33.59 13.94
C TYR A 173 -2.52 -34.93 14.14
N ASP A 174 -2.00 -35.49 13.06
CA ASP A 174 -1.04 -36.58 13.13
C ASP A 174 0.39 -36.05 13.40
N SER A 175 1.33 -36.97 13.56
CA SER A 175 2.74 -36.62 13.79
C SER A 175 3.42 -35.92 12.62
N ALA A 176 2.81 -35.92 11.43
CA ALA A 176 3.28 -35.22 10.25
C ALA A 176 2.62 -33.83 10.07
N GLY A 177 1.71 -33.42 10.98
CA GLY A 177 1.00 -32.15 10.93
C GLY A 177 -0.22 -32.14 10.01
N ASN A 178 -0.70 -33.31 9.55
CA ASN A 178 -1.95 -33.38 8.82
C ASN A 178 -3.15 -33.39 9.76
N VAL A 179 -4.24 -32.73 9.37
CA VAL A 179 -5.48 -32.71 10.16
C VAL A 179 -6.10 -34.12 10.18
N LEU A 180 -6.15 -34.73 11.34
CA LEU A 180 -6.81 -36.02 11.55
C LEU A 180 -8.31 -35.85 11.78
N LYS A 181 -8.71 -34.83 12.53
CA LYS A 181 -10.10 -34.57 12.87
C LYS A 181 -10.34 -33.07 12.98
N SER A 182 -11.47 -32.62 12.48
CA SER A 182 -11.96 -31.27 12.68
C SER A 182 -13.43 -31.32 13.04
N GLY A 183 -13.86 -30.40 13.91
CA GLY A 183 -15.26 -30.32 14.35
C GLY A 183 -15.65 -28.92 14.75
N CYS A 184 -16.96 -28.65 14.67
CA CYS A 184 -17.58 -27.43 15.15
C CYS A 184 -18.46 -27.78 16.35
N VAL A 185 -18.28 -27.06 17.45
CA VAL A 185 -19.09 -27.24 18.67
C VAL A 185 -20.13 -26.13 18.74
N ASP A 186 -21.40 -26.50 18.86
CA ASP A 186 -22.47 -25.53 19.04
C ASP A 186 -22.27 -24.84 20.41
N PRO A 187 -22.21 -23.49 20.45
CA PRO A 187 -22.04 -22.77 21.73
C PRO A 187 -23.16 -22.98 22.72
N LYS A 188 -24.33 -23.50 22.30
CA LYS A 188 -25.46 -23.83 23.16
C LYS A 188 -25.34 -25.21 23.79
N VAL A 189 -24.43 -26.04 23.34
CA VAL A 189 -24.19 -27.38 23.90
C VAL A 189 -22.94 -27.32 24.77
N PRO A 190 -22.99 -27.76 26.03
CA PRO A 190 -21.81 -27.81 26.89
C PRO A 190 -20.69 -28.60 26.23
N ASP A 191 -19.49 -28.01 26.16
CA ASP A 191 -18.30 -28.69 25.63
C ASP A 191 -17.90 -29.82 26.57
N THR A 192 -18.30 -31.05 26.23
CA THR A 192 -17.94 -32.26 26.98
C THR A 192 -16.55 -32.79 26.70
N GLY A 193 -15.79 -32.09 25.82
CA GLY A 193 -14.45 -32.54 25.40
C GLY A 193 -14.43 -33.74 24.45
N THR A 194 -15.60 -34.34 24.18
CA THR A 194 -15.79 -35.44 23.23
C THR A 194 -16.43 -34.92 21.95
N TRP A 195 -15.67 -34.84 20.90
CA TRP A 195 -16.11 -34.38 19.56
C TRP A 195 -15.40 -35.22 18.47
#